data_1f86b9ac3c59b37ccf38a70ba8731c32
#
_entry.id   1f86b9ac3c59b37ccf38a70ba8731c32
#
_cell.length_a   1.000
_cell.length_b   1.000
_cell.length_c   1.000
_cell.angle_alpha   90.00
_cell.angle_beta   90.00
_cell.angle_gamma   90.00
#
_symmetry.space_group_name_H-M   'P 1'
#
loop_
_entity.id
_entity.type
_entity.pdbx_description
1 polymer ?
#
loop_
_entity_poly.entity_id
_entity_poly.type
_entity_poly.pdbx_seq_one_letter_code
_entity_poly.pdbx_strand_id
1 'polypeptide(L)'
;MPAILLSFGIKEQKTKTVKIVPKTSDLIKVYADKRLIFFSILVLVQQGILMATCMSFTTQIAHEINASAFQIGLLSIVYIIVAVLASYFSASNFARRLGSSLWIPFILFVLAIYCFAVPNIFSPNLLIAIQILAGLSTGIVFSFCTSEAMKNVPIEKRSTAMGYYQAIYAVGMTIVPMIAGNIAEIYNLNIAFYLEGIIAVIATVASMIYFKYDNRKTIKG
;
A
#
# COMPACT_ATOMS: atom_id res chain seq x y z
N MET A 1 -22.77 -1.05 15.08
CA MET A 1 -24.06 -1.79 15.19
C MET A 1 -24.51 -2.49 13.88
N PRO A 2 -24.43 -1.92 12.65
CA PRO A 2 -24.94 -2.62 11.46
C PRO A 2 -24.17 -3.89 11.09
N ALA A 3 -22.86 -3.97 11.37
CA ALA A 3 -22.05 -5.15 11.04
C ALA A 3 -22.49 -6.43 11.81
N ILE A 4 -22.98 -6.28 13.03
CA ILE A 4 -23.48 -7.41 13.86
C ILE A 4 -24.78 -7.95 13.28
N LEU A 5 -25.67 -7.08 12.76
CA LEU A 5 -26.91 -7.51 12.12
C LEU A 5 -26.66 -8.24 10.79
N LEU A 6 -25.66 -7.83 10.02
CA LEU A 6 -25.27 -8.49 8.79
C LEU A 6 -24.62 -9.86 9.03
N SER A 7 -23.95 -10.07 10.17
CA SER A 7 -23.34 -11.37 10.50
C SER A 7 -24.35 -12.48 10.74
N PHE A 8 -25.57 -12.17 11.17
CA PHE A 8 -26.66 -13.16 11.34
C PHE A 8 -27.24 -13.67 10.02
N GLY A 9 -27.02 -12.96 8.91
CA GLY A 9 -27.46 -13.38 7.57
C GLY A 9 -26.50 -14.28 6.82
N ILE A 10 -25.27 -14.46 7.33
CA ILE A 10 -24.26 -15.29 6.68
C ILE A 10 -24.49 -16.75 7.08
N LYS A 11 -25.11 -17.54 6.20
CA LYS A 11 -25.14 -19.00 6.33
C LYS A 11 -23.72 -19.53 6.19
N GLU A 12 -23.17 -20.03 7.28
CA GLU A 12 -21.89 -20.72 7.29
C GLU A 12 -21.97 -21.93 6.35
N GLN A 13 -21.34 -21.84 5.18
CA GLN A 13 -21.16 -23.03 4.36
C GLN A 13 -20.19 -23.94 5.09
N LYS A 14 -20.71 -25.03 5.66
CA LYS A 14 -19.91 -26.12 6.22
C LYS A 14 -19.12 -26.80 5.10
N THR A 15 -18.10 -26.13 4.59
CA THR A 15 -17.07 -26.79 3.81
C THR A 15 -16.37 -27.74 4.78
N LYS A 16 -16.37 -29.04 4.50
CA LYS A 16 -15.56 -30.01 5.22
C LYS A 16 -14.09 -29.64 5.04
N THR A 17 -13.62 -28.69 5.82
CA THR A 17 -12.20 -28.35 5.89
C THR A 17 -11.54 -29.52 6.61
N VAL A 18 -10.93 -30.42 5.86
CA VAL A 18 -9.90 -31.29 6.38
C VAL A 18 -8.87 -30.33 6.99
N LYS A 19 -8.76 -30.30 8.31
CA LYS A 19 -7.73 -29.58 9.03
C LYS A 19 -6.39 -30.26 8.73
N ILE A 20 -5.83 -29.98 7.55
CA ILE A 20 -4.45 -30.31 7.26
C ILE A 20 -3.64 -29.29 8.07
N VAL A 21 -3.16 -29.72 9.22
CA VAL A 21 -2.17 -28.95 9.98
C VAL A 21 -0.92 -28.91 9.10
N PRO A 22 -0.56 -27.75 8.53
CA PRO A 22 0.58 -27.68 7.63
C PRO A 22 1.85 -28.04 8.43
N LYS A 23 2.67 -28.93 7.89
CA LYS A 23 3.97 -29.25 8.49
C LYS A 23 4.83 -27.99 8.52
N THR A 24 5.60 -27.77 9.57
CA THR A 24 6.50 -26.61 9.73
C THR A 24 7.41 -26.40 8.51
N SER A 25 7.86 -27.49 7.87
CA SER A 25 8.65 -27.45 6.63
C SER A 25 7.91 -26.83 5.44
N ASP A 26 6.59 -26.95 5.39
CA ASP A 26 5.75 -26.38 4.32
C ASP A 26 5.49 -24.90 4.52
N LEU A 27 5.50 -24.45 5.78
CA LEU A 27 5.41 -23.02 6.13
C LEU A 27 6.69 -22.29 5.72
N ILE A 28 7.85 -22.89 5.97
CA ILE A 28 9.16 -22.32 5.58
C ILE A 28 9.24 -22.13 4.07
N LYS A 29 8.72 -23.05 3.26
CA LYS A 29 8.69 -22.91 1.80
C LYS A 29 7.82 -21.75 1.33
N VAL A 30 6.71 -21.46 2.02
CA VAL A 30 5.86 -20.29 1.71
C VAL A 30 6.60 -19.00 2.02
N TYR A 31 7.28 -18.94 3.17
CA TYR A 31 8.07 -17.76 3.57
C TYR A 31 9.28 -17.49 2.68
N ALA A 32 9.79 -18.53 2.00
CA ALA A 32 10.92 -18.41 1.06
C ALA A 32 10.48 -18.06 -0.39
N ASP A 33 9.18 -17.91 -0.66
CA ASP A 33 8.71 -17.51 -1.99
C ASP A 33 9.17 -16.09 -2.33
N LYS A 34 10.02 -15.98 -3.34
CA LYS A 34 10.63 -14.72 -3.76
C LYS A 34 9.60 -13.67 -4.19
N ARG A 35 8.48 -14.14 -4.78
CA ARG A 35 7.40 -13.27 -5.22
C ARG A 35 6.65 -12.69 -4.00
N LEU A 36 6.29 -13.53 -3.06
CA LEU A 36 5.65 -13.11 -1.81
C LEU A 36 6.52 -12.10 -1.06
N ILE A 37 7.83 -12.39 -0.89
CA ILE A 37 8.77 -11.49 -0.21
C ILE A 37 8.86 -10.14 -0.93
N PHE A 38 9.05 -10.14 -2.25
CA PHE A 38 9.20 -8.90 -3.03
C PHE A 38 7.98 -7.98 -2.89
N PHE A 39 6.78 -8.52 -3.10
CA PHE A 39 5.56 -7.70 -3.00
C PHE A 39 5.23 -7.32 -1.55
N SER A 40 5.60 -8.13 -0.56
CA SER A 40 5.49 -7.76 0.86
C SER A 40 6.39 -6.57 1.20
N ILE A 41 7.64 -6.56 0.72
CA ILE A 41 8.58 -5.44 0.92
C ILE A 41 8.08 -4.19 0.18
N LEU A 42 7.55 -4.34 -1.03
CA LEU A 42 7.03 -3.21 -1.79
C LEU A 42 5.87 -2.52 -1.08
N VAL A 43 4.96 -3.31 -0.48
CA VAL A 43 3.85 -2.77 0.31
C VAL A 43 4.32 -2.26 1.67
N LEU A 44 5.34 -2.87 2.30
CA LEU A 44 5.98 -2.32 3.49
C LEU A 44 6.41 -0.87 3.26
N VAL A 45 7.13 -0.63 2.16
CA VAL A 45 7.60 0.71 1.79
C VAL A 45 6.41 1.64 1.51
N GLN A 46 5.48 1.22 0.67
CA GLN A 46 4.33 2.03 0.27
C GLN A 46 3.43 2.40 1.46
N GLN A 47 3.09 1.43 2.31
CA GLN A 47 2.24 1.68 3.48
C GLN A 47 2.98 2.48 4.56
N GLY A 48 4.29 2.25 4.72
CA GLY A 48 5.11 3.05 5.62
C GLY A 48 5.14 4.52 5.24
N ILE A 49 5.39 4.83 3.96
CA ILE A 49 5.34 6.20 3.42
C ILE A 49 3.98 6.84 3.67
N LEU A 50 2.89 6.14 3.38
CA LEU A 50 1.55 6.69 3.56
C LEU A 50 1.18 6.94 5.03
N MET A 51 1.63 6.09 5.95
CA MET A 51 1.43 6.29 7.38
C MET A 51 2.18 7.52 7.89
N ALA A 52 3.42 7.72 7.47
CA ALA A 52 4.20 8.87 7.84
C ALA A 52 3.65 10.17 7.20
N THR A 53 3.51 10.18 5.89
CA THR A 53 3.11 11.38 5.14
C THR A 53 1.63 11.70 5.31
N CYS A 54 0.75 10.81 4.83
CA CYS A 54 -0.68 11.08 4.70
C CYS A 54 -1.39 11.13 6.07
N MET A 55 -1.04 10.22 6.99
CA MET A 55 -1.73 10.10 8.27
C MET A 55 -1.14 11.01 9.37
N SER A 56 0.16 11.37 9.29
CA SER A 56 0.84 12.15 10.32
C SER A 56 1.22 13.54 9.81
N PHE A 57 2.18 13.63 8.91
CA PHE A 57 2.84 14.89 8.54
C PHE A 57 1.96 15.86 7.76
N THR A 58 1.07 15.36 6.90
CA THR A 58 0.14 16.23 6.15
C THR A 58 -0.79 16.99 7.07
N THR A 59 -1.19 16.39 8.20
CA THR A 59 -1.97 17.10 9.25
C THR A 59 -1.16 18.21 9.88
N GLN A 60 0.13 18.00 10.13
CA GLN A 60 1.02 19.04 10.67
C GLN A 60 1.16 20.20 9.68
N ILE A 61 1.44 19.92 8.39
CA ILE A 61 1.49 20.95 7.34
C ILE A 61 0.16 21.72 7.27
N ALA A 62 -0.99 21.04 7.39
CA ALA A 62 -2.28 21.69 7.37
C ALA A 62 -2.43 22.70 8.53
N HIS A 63 -1.93 22.39 9.72
CA HIS A 63 -1.90 23.33 10.84
C HIS A 63 -0.97 24.52 10.55
N GLU A 64 0.21 24.29 9.99
CA GLU A 64 1.18 25.36 9.66
C GLU A 64 0.63 26.36 8.65
N ILE A 65 -0.19 25.90 7.69
CA ILE A 65 -0.85 26.77 6.69
C ILE A 65 -2.23 27.27 7.14
N ASN A 66 -2.54 27.20 8.43
CA ASN A 66 -3.78 27.68 9.04
C ASN A 66 -5.07 27.07 8.46
N ALA A 67 -5.03 25.78 8.11
CA ALA A 67 -6.23 25.06 7.70
C ALA A 67 -7.25 24.96 8.86
N SER A 68 -8.53 25.14 8.55
CA SER A 68 -9.59 24.96 9.53
C SER A 68 -9.73 23.49 9.95
N ALA A 69 -10.29 23.23 11.14
CA ALA A 69 -10.56 21.87 11.62
C ALA A 69 -11.41 21.06 10.63
N PHE A 70 -12.34 21.71 9.93
CA PHE A 70 -13.13 21.07 8.87
C PHE A 70 -12.24 20.63 7.67
N GLN A 71 -11.32 21.48 7.23
CA GLN A 71 -10.39 21.16 6.12
C GLN A 71 -9.44 20.03 6.52
N ILE A 72 -8.96 20.01 7.76
CA ILE A 72 -8.14 18.89 8.27
C ILE A 72 -8.92 17.58 8.26
N GLY A 73 -10.18 17.59 8.67
CA GLY A 73 -11.05 16.43 8.57
C GLY A 73 -11.26 15.97 7.12
N LEU A 74 -11.37 16.91 6.16
CA LEU A 74 -11.52 16.59 4.74
C LEU A 74 -10.28 15.90 4.15
N LEU A 75 -9.06 16.14 4.65
CA LEU A 75 -7.85 15.43 4.18
C LEU A 75 -8.05 13.91 4.30
N SER A 76 -8.46 13.43 5.47
CA SER A 76 -8.68 12.00 5.70
C SER A 76 -9.88 11.45 4.94
N ILE A 77 -10.95 12.22 4.84
CA ILE A 77 -12.17 11.82 4.11
C ILE A 77 -11.87 11.63 2.63
N VAL A 78 -11.22 12.59 1.98
CA VAL A 78 -10.86 12.52 0.55
C VAL A 78 -9.93 11.35 0.31
N TYR A 79 -8.89 11.19 1.13
CA TYR A 79 -7.97 10.06 1.05
C TYR A 79 -8.70 8.71 1.10
N ILE A 80 -9.58 8.49 2.10
CA ILE A 80 -10.27 7.22 2.30
C ILE A 80 -11.25 6.94 1.14
N ILE A 81 -12.04 7.94 0.73
CA ILE A 81 -12.99 7.77 -0.37
C ILE A 81 -12.24 7.37 -1.65
N VAL A 82 -11.17 8.07 -1.97
CA VAL A 82 -10.38 7.76 -3.17
C VAL A 82 -9.73 6.39 -3.05
N ALA A 83 -9.20 6.01 -1.89
CA ALA A 83 -8.62 4.69 -1.68
C ALA A 83 -9.64 3.56 -1.91
N VAL A 84 -10.88 3.72 -1.43
CA VAL A 84 -11.96 2.76 -1.66
C VAL A 84 -12.33 2.68 -3.14
N LEU A 85 -12.53 3.82 -3.81
CA LEU A 85 -12.84 3.87 -5.24
C LEU A 85 -11.72 3.28 -6.10
N ALA A 86 -10.47 3.57 -5.76
CA ALA A 86 -9.29 3.04 -6.43
C ALA A 86 -9.12 1.52 -6.23
N SER A 87 -9.45 1.01 -5.05
CA SER A 87 -9.49 -0.43 -4.79
C SER A 87 -10.58 -1.12 -5.62
N TYR A 88 -11.75 -0.53 -5.71
CA TYR A 88 -12.84 -1.02 -6.57
C TYR A 88 -12.43 -0.98 -8.05
N PHE A 89 -11.81 0.11 -8.50
CA PHE A 89 -11.29 0.24 -9.86
C PHE A 89 -10.27 -0.84 -10.19
N SER A 90 -9.36 -1.18 -9.26
CA SER A 90 -8.35 -2.23 -9.47
C SER A 90 -8.94 -3.62 -9.70
N ALA A 91 -10.17 -3.87 -9.23
CA ALA A 91 -10.91 -5.09 -9.49
C ALA A 91 -11.60 -5.11 -10.88
N SER A 92 -11.66 -3.97 -11.58
CA SER A 92 -12.31 -3.85 -12.90
C SER A 92 -11.59 -4.64 -13.99
N ASN A 93 -12.34 -5.03 -15.03
CA ASN A 93 -11.76 -5.70 -16.19
C ASN A 93 -10.74 -4.84 -16.93
N PHE A 94 -10.92 -3.52 -16.93
CA PHE A 94 -9.98 -2.57 -17.56
C PHE A 94 -8.64 -2.57 -16.84
N ALA A 95 -8.65 -2.43 -15.51
CA ALA A 95 -7.42 -2.44 -14.71
C ALA A 95 -6.68 -3.78 -14.83
N ARG A 96 -7.39 -4.90 -14.85
CA ARG A 96 -6.82 -6.24 -15.02
C ARG A 96 -6.21 -6.46 -16.41
N ARG A 97 -6.78 -5.90 -17.47
CA ARG A 97 -6.24 -6.01 -18.84
C ARG A 97 -4.87 -5.35 -18.98
N LEU A 98 -4.68 -4.19 -18.36
CA LEU A 98 -3.39 -3.49 -18.35
C LEU A 98 -2.36 -4.18 -17.46
N GLY A 99 -2.84 -4.90 -16.43
CA GLY A 99 -2.03 -5.74 -15.56
C GLY A 99 -1.22 -4.99 -14.50
N SER A 100 -0.78 -5.75 -13.52
CA SER A 100 0.02 -5.28 -12.38
C SER A 100 1.37 -4.67 -12.77
N SER A 101 1.95 -5.15 -13.88
CA SER A 101 3.25 -4.69 -14.38
C SER A 101 3.26 -3.23 -14.84
N LEU A 102 2.10 -2.69 -15.20
CA LEU A 102 1.95 -1.28 -15.55
C LEU A 102 1.49 -0.46 -14.33
N TRP A 103 0.46 -0.96 -13.62
CA TRP A 103 -0.16 -0.19 -12.54
C TRP A 103 0.75 0.01 -11.33
N ILE A 104 1.48 -1.01 -10.90
CA ILE A 104 2.31 -0.90 -9.69
C ILE A 104 3.40 0.16 -9.85
N PRO A 105 4.27 0.13 -10.91
CA PRO A 105 5.29 1.16 -11.07
C PRO A 105 4.70 2.55 -11.29
N PHE A 106 3.64 2.65 -12.11
CA PHE A 106 3.01 3.93 -12.41
C PHE A 106 2.46 4.61 -11.15
N ILE A 107 1.77 3.89 -10.31
CA ILE A 107 1.17 4.45 -9.09
C ILE A 107 2.21 4.68 -7.99
N LEU A 108 3.27 3.89 -7.91
CA LEU A 108 4.41 4.20 -7.02
C LEU A 108 5.11 5.50 -7.44
N PHE A 109 5.21 5.76 -8.74
CA PHE A 109 5.70 7.05 -9.24
C PHE A 109 4.75 8.20 -8.88
N VAL A 110 3.43 8.00 -8.96
CA VAL A 110 2.43 8.96 -8.47
C VAL A 110 2.59 9.24 -6.98
N LEU A 111 2.91 8.22 -6.17
CA LEU A 111 3.23 8.38 -4.75
C LEU A 111 4.48 9.24 -4.55
N ALA A 112 5.51 9.05 -5.37
CA ALA A 112 6.70 9.90 -5.31
C ALA A 112 6.36 11.36 -5.63
N ILE A 113 5.53 11.62 -6.66
CA ILE A 113 5.04 12.97 -6.98
C ILE A 113 4.30 13.58 -5.78
N TYR A 114 3.45 12.80 -5.11
CA TYR A 114 2.78 13.24 -3.89
C TYR A 114 3.78 13.69 -2.83
N CYS A 115 4.78 12.88 -2.52
CA CYS A 115 5.79 13.21 -1.51
C CYS A 115 6.61 14.46 -1.86
N PHE A 116 6.96 14.69 -3.13
CA PHE A 116 7.69 15.87 -3.55
C PHE A 116 6.82 17.13 -3.63
N ALA A 117 5.52 16.99 -3.88
CA ALA A 117 4.62 18.12 -4.04
C ALA A 117 4.12 18.68 -2.71
N VAL A 118 3.78 17.82 -1.73
CA VAL A 118 3.16 18.22 -0.45
C VAL A 118 3.95 19.32 0.28
N PRO A 119 5.29 19.27 0.42
CA PRO A 119 6.05 20.31 1.10
C PRO A 119 5.98 21.69 0.45
N ASN A 120 5.58 21.77 -0.81
CA ASN A 120 5.51 23.01 -1.59
C ASN A 120 4.07 23.57 -1.69
N ILE A 121 3.13 23.03 -0.91
CA ILE A 121 1.73 23.44 -0.91
C ILE A 121 1.47 24.39 0.24
N PHE A 122 1.00 25.60 -0.09
CA PHE A 122 0.64 26.64 0.88
C PHE A 122 -0.87 26.92 0.93
N SER A 123 -1.68 26.13 0.23
CA SER A 123 -3.13 26.28 0.21
C SER A 123 -3.82 25.04 0.79
N PRO A 124 -4.70 25.18 1.82
CA PRO A 124 -5.43 24.06 2.38
C PRO A 124 -6.26 23.30 1.34
N ASN A 125 -6.88 24.00 0.41
CA ASN A 125 -7.70 23.35 -0.64
C ASN A 125 -6.85 22.51 -1.60
N LEU A 126 -5.65 22.98 -1.95
CA LEU A 126 -4.74 22.19 -2.79
C LEU A 126 -4.17 20.99 -2.01
N LEU A 127 -3.94 21.15 -0.69
CA LEU A 127 -3.52 20.06 0.18
C LEU A 127 -4.59 18.96 0.27
N ILE A 128 -5.88 19.32 0.27
CA ILE A 128 -6.99 18.37 0.19
C ILE A 128 -7.01 17.67 -1.17
N ALA A 129 -6.87 18.42 -2.25
CA ALA A 129 -6.90 17.85 -3.60
C ALA A 129 -5.76 16.84 -3.84
N ILE A 130 -4.56 17.09 -3.34
CA ILE A 130 -3.41 16.19 -3.52
C ILE A 130 -3.56 14.86 -2.77
N GLN A 131 -4.45 14.76 -1.75
CA GLN A 131 -4.78 13.50 -1.09
C GLN A 131 -5.35 12.45 -2.05
N ILE A 132 -5.86 12.88 -3.20
CA ILE A 132 -6.29 11.98 -4.28
C ILE A 132 -5.12 11.07 -4.70
N LEU A 133 -3.90 11.60 -4.83
CA LEU A 133 -2.73 10.82 -5.24
C LEU A 133 -2.37 9.75 -4.20
N ALA A 134 -2.43 10.11 -2.92
CA ALA A 134 -2.20 9.17 -1.82
C ALA A 134 -3.28 8.07 -1.78
N GLY A 135 -4.56 8.44 -1.94
CA GLY A 135 -5.67 7.51 -1.99
C GLY A 135 -5.57 6.53 -3.18
N LEU A 136 -5.22 7.02 -4.38
CA LEU A 136 -4.96 6.18 -5.55
C LEU A 136 -3.84 5.18 -5.28
N SER A 137 -2.76 5.65 -4.63
CA SER A 137 -1.64 4.78 -4.27
C SER A 137 -2.07 3.66 -3.33
N THR A 138 -2.82 3.98 -2.29
CA THR A 138 -3.33 2.97 -1.35
C THR A 138 -4.21 1.95 -2.07
N GLY A 139 -5.23 2.40 -2.81
CA GLY A 139 -6.21 1.51 -3.40
C GLY A 139 -5.62 0.58 -4.47
N ILE A 140 -4.82 1.12 -5.39
CA ILE A 140 -4.31 0.38 -6.55
C ILE A 140 -3.11 -0.48 -6.16
N VAL A 141 -2.06 0.11 -5.54
CA VAL A 141 -0.83 -0.63 -5.23
C VAL A 141 -1.11 -1.76 -4.26
N PHE A 142 -1.85 -1.49 -3.18
CA PHE A 142 -2.18 -2.52 -2.19
C PHE A 142 -2.95 -3.68 -2.81
N SER A 143 -3.95 -3.40 -3.66
CA SER A 143 -4.77 -4.43 -4.32
C SER A 143 -3.95 -5.29 -5.28
N PHE A 144 -3.14 -4.67 -6.16
CA PHE A 144 -2.32 -5.41 -7.11
C PHE A 144 -1.17 -6.16 -6.43
N CYS A 145 -0.48 -5.55 -5.46
CA CYS A 145 0.59 -6.22 -4.73
C CYS A 145 0.07 -7.43 -3.95
N THR A 146 -1.08 -7.32 -3.30
CA THR A 146 -1.72 -8.45 -2.61
C THR A 146 -2.04 -9.58 -3.59
N SER A 147 -2.62 -9.25 -4.74
CA SER A 147 -2.92 -10.23 -5.80
C SER A 147 -1.67 -10.92 -6.31
N GLU A 148 -0.61 -10.15 -6.61
CA GLU A 148 0.67 -10.68 -7.11
C GLU A 148 1.41 -11.52 -6.06
N ALA A 149 1.38 -11.12 -4.80
CA ALA A 149 1.96 -11.87 -3.69
C ALA A 149 1.33 -13.26 -3.52
N MET A 150 0.01 -13.37 -3.73
CA MET A 150 -0.73 -14.63 -3.58
C MET A 150 -0.78 -15.50 -4.84
N LYS A 151 -0.26 -15.04 -5.98
CA LYS A 151 -0.42 -15.69 -7.29
C LYS A 151 0.10 -17.12 -7.35
N ASN A 152 1.27 -17.36 -6.75
CA ASN A 152 1.93 -18.68 -6.74
C ASN A 152 1.65 -19.49 -5.46
N VAL A 153 0.86 -18.94 -4.53
CA VAL A 153 0.60 -19.60 -3.26
C VAL A 153 -0.59 -20.57 -3.40
N PRO A 154 -0.42 -21.87 -3.07
CA PRO A 154 -1.51 -22.84 -3.03
C PRO A 154 -2.65 -22.40 -2.11
N ILE A 155 -3.88 -22.72 -2.47
CA ILE A 155 -5.10 -22.27 -1.76
C ILE A 155 -5.04 -22.61 -0.29
N GLU A 156 -4.55 -23.81 0.06
CA GLU A 156 -4.45 -24.29 1.44
C GLU A 156 -3.48 -23.51 2.31
N LYS A 157 -2.53 -22.78 1.67
CA LYS A 157 -1.48 -21.99 2.34
C LYS A 157 -1.71 -20.49 2.27
N ARG A 158 -2.74 -20.03 1.56
CA ARG A 158 -3.01 -18.59 1.36
C ARG A 158 -3.24 -17.83 2.65
N SER A 159 -3.92 -18.43 3.62
CA SER A 159 -4.15 -17.80 4.94
C SER A 159 -2.82 -17.50 5.66
N THR A 160 -1.89 -18.45 5.65
CA THR A 160 -0.56 -18.28 6.26
C THR A 160 0.28 -17.25 5.50
N ALA A 161 0.27 -17.32 4.16
CA ALA A 161 0.99 -16.36 3.33
C ALA A 161 0.45 -14.93 3.51
N MET A 162 -0.87 -14.79 3.66
CA MET A 162 -1.51 -13.50 3.92
C MET A 162 -1.12 -12.95 5.29
N GLY A 163 -1.07 -13.80 6.32
CA GLY A 163 -0.57 -13.38 7.64
C GLY A 163 0.88 -12.90 7.60
N TYR A 164 1.75 -13.59 6.87
CA TYR A 164 3.13 -13.18 6.65
C TYR A 164 3.23 -11.83 5.91
N TYR A 165 2.48 -11.68 4.81
CA TYR A 165 2.39 -10.46 4.04
C TYR A 165 1.95 -9.27 4.91
N GLN A 166 0.91 -9.48 5.73
CA GLN A 166 0.40 -8.46 6.64
C GLN A 166 1.40 -8.11 7.75
N ALA A 167 2.10 -9.09 8.31
CA ALA A 167 3.12 -8.84 9.32
C ALA A 167 4.27 -7.96 8.77
N ILE A 168 4.71 -8.22 7.53
CA ILE A 168 5.79 -7.44 6.91
C ILE A 168 5.36 -5.99 6.68
N TYR A 169 4.19 -5.74 6.10
CA TYR A 169 3.79 -4.36 5.87
C TYR A 169 3.45 -3.61 7.17
N ALA A 170 2.97 -4.30 8.21
CA ALA A 170 2.74 -3.70 9.52
C ALA A 170 4.06 -3.19 10.15
N VAL A 171 5.17 -3.90 9.94
CA VAL A 171 6.51 -3.43 10.31
C VAL A 171 6.83 -2.10 9.62
N GLY A 172 6.53 -1.99 8.32
CA GLY A 172 6.71 -0.74 7.57
C GLY A 172 5.88 0.42 8.12
N MET A 173 4.60 0.16 8.43
CA MET A 173 3.69 1.16 9.03
C MET A 173 4.17 1.68 10.39
N THR A 174 5.04 0.96 11.06
CA THR A 174 5.61 1.35 12.37
C THR A 174 6.98 1.99 12.21
N ILE A 175 7.89 1.34 11.50
CA ILE A 175 9.29 1.75 11.42
C ILE A 175 9.48 2.99 10.54
N VAL A 176 8.79 3.08 9.41
CA VAL A 176 8.98 4.21 8.47
C VAL A 176 8.55 5.54 9.11
N PRO A 177 7.35 5.67 9.73
CA PRO A 177 7.00 6.91 10.43
C PRO A 177 7.94 7.27 11.58
N MET A 178 8.48 6.27 12.28
CA MET A 178 9.44 6.50 13.36
C MET A 178 10.76 7.09 12.82
N ILE A 179 11.29 6.54 11.74
CA ILE A 179 12.51 7.05 11.09
C ILE A 179 12.24 8.44 10.51
N ALA A 180 11.13 8.61 9.79
CA ALA A 180 10.75 9.87 9.18
C ALA A 180 10.51 10.98 10.23
N GLY A 181 9.91 10.63 11.38
CA GLY A 181 9.73 11.54 12.50
C GLY A 181 11.05 12.04 13.10
N ASN A 182 12.03 11.14 13.31
CA ASN A 182 13.36 11.52 13.75
C ASN A 182 14.07 12.45 12.75
N ILE A 183 13.90 12.18 11.45
CA ILE A 183 14.47 13.04 10.40
C ILE A 183 13.80 14.42 10.40
N ALA A 184 12.48 14.45 10.55
CA ALA A 184 11.72 15.69 10.62
C ALA A 184 12.12 16.55 11.86
N GLU A 185 12.42 15.92 12.98
CA GLU A 185 12.87 16.60 14.21
C GLU A 185 14.29 17.16 14.07
N ILE A 186 15.22 16.38 13.48
CA ILE A 186 16.64 16.80 13.37
C ILE A 186 16.83 17.87 12.29
N TYR A 187 16.14 17.75 11.18
CA TYR A 187 16.31 18.65 10.02
C TYR A 187 15.09 19.54 9.81
N ASN A 188 14.07 19.00 9.19
CA ASN A 188 12.73 19.58 9.05
C ASN A 188 11.79 18.58 8.35
N LEU A 189 10.49 18.91 8.38
CA LEU A 189 9.44 18.08 7.80
C LEU A 189 9.58 17.89 6.28
N ASN A 190 10.02 18.92 5.56
CA ASN A 190 10.17 18.86 4.12
C ASN A 190 11.23 17.84 3.68
N ILE A 191 12.34 17.75 4.44
CA ILE A 191 13.40 16.76 4.17
C ILE A 191 12.87 15.34 4.37
N ALA A 192 12.06 15.09 5.40
CA ALA A 192 11.43 13.79 5.60
C ALA A 192 10.56 13.41 4.40
N PHE A 193 9.72 14.31 3.89
CA PHE A 193 8.93 14.08 2.68
C PHE A 193 9.78 13.80 1.44
N TYR A 194 10.87 14.56 1.23
CA TYR A 194 11.74 14.35 0.06
C TYR A 194 12.46 13.00 0.12
N LEU A 195 12.91 12.56 1.30
CA LEU A 195 13.51 11.24 1.46
C LEU A 195 12.51 10.11 1.17
N GLU A 196 11.27 10.24 1.65
CA GLU A 196 10.21 9.28 1.33
C GLU A 196 9.85 9.29 -0.16
N GLY A 197 9.88 10.45 -0.81
CA GLY A 197 9.75 10.57 -2.26
C GLY A 197 10.86 9.83 -3.01
N ILE A 198 12.10 9.94 -2.57
CA ILE A 198 13.24 9.19 -3.14
C ILE A 198 13.04 7.69 -2.94
N ILE A 199 12.62 7.24 -1.76
CA ILE A 199 12.32 5.83 -1.49
C ILE A 199 11.19 5.32 -2.40
N ALA A 200 10.16 6.12 -2.65
CA ALA A 200 9.08 5.78 -3.58
C ALA A 200 9.59 5.66 -5.04
N VAL A 201 10.53 6.53 -5.47
CA VAL A 201 11.20 6.39 -6.79
C VAL A 201 12.01 5.10 -6.86
N ILE A 202 12.78 4.77 -5.83
CA ILE A 202 13.54 3.51 -5.77
C ILE A 202 12.59 2.31 -5.86
N ALA A 203 11.47 2.32 -5.14
CA ALA A 203 10.46 1.28 -5.20
C ALA A 203 9.83 1.17 -6.62
N THR A 204 9.61 2.31 -7.29
CA THR A 204 9.15 2.37 -8.68
C THR A 204 10.13 1.64 -9.60
N VAL A 205 11.42 1.99 -9.54
CA VAL A 205 12.47 1.38 -10.37
C VAL A 205 12.61 -0.11 -10.07
N ALA A 206 12.61 -0.49 -8.78
CA ALA A 206 12.68 -1.88 -8.36
C ALA A 206 11.51 -2.71 -8.93
N SER A 207 10.30 -2.16 -8.91
CA SER A 207 9.11 -2.83 -9.47
C SER A 207 9.21 -3.00 -11.00
N MET A 208 9.71 -1.98 -11.72
CA MET A 208 9.95 -2.06 -13.18
C MET A 208 10.98 -3.15 -13.53
N ILE A 209 12.07 -3.21 -12.79
CA ILE A 209 13.13 -4.22 -12.99
C ILE A 209 12.57 -5.62 -12.75
N TYR A 210 11.80 -5.79 -11.66
CA TYR A 210 11.18 -7.07 -11.31
C TYR A 210 10.28 -7.58 -12.44
N PHE A 211 9.36 -6.76 -12.93
CA PHE A 211 8.45 -7.16 -14.00
C PHE A 211 9.15 -7.42 -15.34
N LYS A 212 10.19 -6.64 -15.66
CA LYS A 212 11.01 -6.90 -16.85
C LYS A 212 11.71 -8.27 -16.78
N TYR A 213 12.14 -8.67 -15.59
CA TYR A 213 12.77 -9.98 -15.39
C TYR A 213 11.75 -11.14 -15.41
N ASP A 214 10.58 -10.94 -14.77
CA ASP A 214 9.50 -11.94 -14.71
C ASP A 214 8.95 -12.24 -16.11
N ASN A 215 8.71 -11.21 -16.92
CA ASN A 215 8.26 -11.35 -18.32
C ASN A 215 9.26 -12.11 -19.19
N ARG A 216 10.56 -11.91 -18.97
CA ARG A 216 11.60 -12.65 -19.75
C ARG A 216 11.63 -14.15 -19.44
N LYS A 217 11.28 -14.55 -18.22
CA LYS A 217 11.16 -15.97 -17.85
C LYS A 217 9.98 -16.64 -18.50
N THR A 218 8.85 -15.95 -18.59
CA THR A 218 7.60 -16.49 -19.18
C THR A 218 7.73 -16.72 -20.70
N ILE A 219 8.61 -15.99 -21.40
CA ILE A 219 8.82 -16.13 -22.86
C ILE A 219 9.82 -17.26 -23.18
N LYS A 220 10.66 -17.67 -22.21
CA LYS A 220 11.72 -18.67 -22.42
C LYS A 220 11.39 -20.08 -21.91
N GLY A 221 10.27 -20.28 -21.25
CA GLY A 221 9.74 -21.57 -20.77
C GLY A 221 8.48 -21.96 -21.50
#